data_a94934edb9957fa0635e9ff0456873cb
#
_entry.id   a94934edb9957fa0635e9ff0456873cb
#
_cell.length_a   1.000
_cell.length_b   1.000
_cell.length_c   1.000
_cell.angle_alpha   90.00
_cell.angle_beta   90.00
_cell.angle_gamma   90.00
#
_symmetry.space_group_name_H-M   'P 1'
#
loop_
_entity.id
_entity.type
_entity.pdbx_description
1 polymer ?
#
loop_
_entity_poly.entity_id
_entity_poly.type
_entity_poly.pdbx_seq_one_letter_code
_entity_poly.pdbx_strand_id
1 'polypeptide(L)'
;MERHIGPTGIRPGASANPHHAAQMLADAETCRRMGKLDRAQSLCESLLQKYPDYVGALQTLGVTQLTKKNYRQALSCFIQAAMLCPKDCINLTNLATAYLHLGARELAAQTLERARQLKPDDVNVDFTLAAVYREDREYELAAAAYRKVLSRLPARAEAAHGLGDCCSHLGRVAEAAGALEQAHACKPTSVAILYALSQLPPSSIDVNILEELEKVRKEAGQVQDDFDTFVAFTRAAALDRQGRHAEAWMALQEANRREFPKHEAEYRKQIARMHAAQHDAIQTVAHADSTRGTPQSNPLSIFIVGPSRSGKTTVERLLGQLEGVKCGYESRLVERASRRTSQLSGLLTMRNPSDLPKELDDRFRIFYAEEVQDFAQGARIVSDTYPAMIPYVGRVATALSNVRFIFVRRDQYDCALRIFMKHYRAGNSYAYDIKTIFHYVAWYYEMVELWLEKFPEMSLSIDYENAVAEPKATLSRIVDFCGANMSGGVPPDLGDDRGCARAYREFIDTALLEDREDLFWLR
;
A
#
# COMPACT_ATOMS: atom_id res chain seq x y z
N MET A 1 28.70 25.75 21.41
CA MET A 1 28.90 26.89 20.49
C MET A 1 27.73 26.89 19.53
N GLU A 2 26.65 27.58 19.84
CA GLU A 2 25.53 27.81 18.94
C GLU A 2 26.00 28.78 17.85
N ARG A 3 26.13 28.28 16.64
CA ARG A 3 26.48 29.09 15.49
C ARG A 3 25.23 29.88 15.07
N HIS A 4 25.21 31.18 15.35
CA HIS A 4 24.15 32.08 14.89
C HIS A 4 24.07 32.07 13.36
N ILE A 5 23.03 31.45 12.82
CA ILE A 5 22.58 31.65 11.43
C ILE A 5 21.66 32.86 11.48
N GLY A 6 21.99 33.95 10.78
CA GLY A 6 21.17 35.15 10.71
C GLY A 6 19.75 34.87 10.13
N PRO A 7 18.81 35.81 10.21
CA PRO A 7 17.41 35.63 9.79
C PRO A 7 17.22 35.25 8.32
N THR A 8 18.23 35.33 7.48
CA THR A 8 18.24 34.91 6.05
C THR A 8 18.74 33.49 5.83
N GLY A 9 19.21 32.76 6.89
CA GLY A 9 19.77 31.40 6.73
C GLY A 9 21.08 31.31 5.97
N ILE A 10 21.72 32.47 5.65
CA ILE A 10 22.99 32.56 4.91
C ILE A 10 24.11 32.81 5.94
N ARG A 11 25.19 31.98 5.92
CA ARG A 11 26.40 32.29 6.70
C ARG A 11 27.10 33.51 6.07
N PRO A 12 27.52 34.52 6.86
CA PRO A 12 28.28 35.63 6.36
C PRO A 12 29.69 35.15 5.96
N GLY A 13 29.89 34.98 4.68
CA GLY A 13 31.18 34.72 4.06
C GLY A 13 31.29 35.51 2.77
N ALA A 14 32.24 36.41 2.72
CA ALA A 14 32.74 37.27 1.64
C ALA A 14 31.85 37.49 0.40
N SER A 15 31.45 38.74 0.14
CA SER A 15 30.89 39.30 -1.10
C SER A 15 29.49 38.88 -1.59
N ALA A 16 28.67 38.33 -0.76
CA ALA A 16 27.30 37.91 -1.11
C ALA A 16 26.31 39.10 -0.99
N ASN A 17 25.56 39.39 -2.07
CA ASN A 17 24.38 40.25 -1.97
C ASN A 17 23.18 39.43 -1.45
N PRO A 18 22.80 39.52 -0.17
CA PRO A 18 21.71 38.70 0.41
C PRO A 18 20.37 38.95 -0.27
N HIS A 19 20.14 40.15 -0.79
CA HIS A 19 18.90 40.48 -1.50
C HIS A 19 18.79 39.72 -2.82
N HIS A 20 19.88 39.55 -3.54
CA HIS A 20 19.88 38.79 -4.81
C HIS A 20 19.62 37.29 -4.57
N ALA A 21 20.20 36.70 -3.53
CA ALA A 21 19.97 35.31 -3.16
C ALA A 21 18.51 35.07 -2.72
N ALA A 22 17.93 36.00 -1.93
CA ALA A 22 16.54 35.93 -1.52
C ALA A 22 15.57 36.07 -2.71
N GLN A 23 15.89 36.96 -3.66
CA GLN A 23 15.09 37.10 -4.89
C GLN A 23 15.13 35.85 -5.75
N MET A 24 16.29 35.25 -5.97
CA MET A 24 16.42 34.00 -6.72
C MET A 24 15.67 32.85 -6.06
N LEU A 25 15.65 32.78 -4.73
CA LEU A 25 14.87 31.78 -4.00
C LEU A 25 13.36 31.99 -4.21
N ALA A 26 12.89 33.24 -4.11
CA ALA A 26 11.49 33.58 -4.35
C ALA A 26 11.06 33.25 -5.79
N ASP A 27 11.94 33.50 -6.76
CA ASP A 27 11.71 33.13 -8.17
C ASP A 27 11.66 31.60 -8.34
N ALA A 28 12.53 30.85 -7.67
CA ALA A 28 12.53 29.38 -7.68
C ALA A 28 11.22 28.82 -7.08
N GLU A 29 10.77 29.34 -5.95
CA GLU A 29 9.49 28.95 -5.33
C GLU A 29 8.29 29.28 -6.23
N THR A 30 8.33 30.42 -6.91
CA THR A 30 7.28 30.83 -7.86
C THR A 30 7.26 29.89 -9.06
N CYS A 31 8.42 29.57 -9.65
CA CYS A 31 8.53 28.59 -10.73
C CYS A 31 7.99 27.23 -10.31
N ARG A 32 8.33 26.77 -9.10
CA ARG A 32 7.82 25.50 -8.55
C ARG A 32 6.30 25.50 -8.44
N ARG A 33 5.70 26.57 -7.87
CA ARG A 33 4.22 26.72 -7.76
C ARG A 33 3.53 26.74 -9.11
N MET A 34 4.18 27.28 -10.14
CA MET A 34 3.68 27.31 -11.51
C MET A 34 3.93 26.01 -12.29
N GLY A 35 4.49 24.96 -11.65
CA GLY A 35 4.81 23.68 -12.29
C GLY A 35 6.06 23.71 -13.19
N LYS A 36 6.80 24.83 -13.25
CA LYS A 36 8.05 24.98 -14.03
C LYS A 36 9.23 24.36 -13.26
N LEU A 37 9.17 23.03 -13.03
CA LEU A 37 10.06 22.34 -12.09
C LEU A 37 11.54 22.37 -12.49
N ASP A 38 11.85 22.27 -13.78
CA ASP A 38 13.25 22.32 -14.25
C ASP A 38 13.86 23.69 -14.02
N ARG A 39 13.09 24.76 -14.21
CA ARG A 39 13.53 26.13 -13.93
C ARG A 39 13.75 26.35 -12.44
N ALA A 40 12.83 25.85 -11.60
CA ALA A 40 12.99 25.92 -10.16
C ALA A 40 14.25 25.18 -9.67
N GLN A 41 14.51 24.00 -10.22
CA GLN A 41 15.71 23.21 -9.94
C GLN A 41 16.98 23.99 -10.31
N SER A 42 17.08 24.50 -11.53
CA SER A 42 18.27 25.24 -12.01
C SER A 42 18.58 26.48 -11.16
N LEU A 43 17.52 27.20 -10.71
CA LEU A 43 17.69 28.34 -9.81
C LEU A 43 18.23 27.94 -8.44
N CYS A 44 17.69 26.86 -7.85
CA CYS A 44 18.18 26.35 -6.58
C CYS A 44 19.62 25.81 -6.68
N GLU A 45 19.95 25.07 -7.73
CA GLU A 45 21.31 24.57 -7.95
C GLU A 45 22.32 25.71 -8.11
N SER A 46 21.96 26.75 -8.85
CA SER A 46 22.79 27.96 -8.98
C SER A 46 23.00 28.69 -7.65
N LEU A 47 21.97 28.71 -6.81
CA LEU A 47 22.07 29.24 -5.42
C LEU A 47 23.00 28.38 -4.56
N LEU A 48 22.85 27.07 -4.60
CA LEU A 48 23.65 26.14 -3.78
C LEU A 48 25.11 26.06 -4.25
N GLN A 49 25.38 26.30 -5.51
CA GLN A 49 26.74 26.41 -6.01
C GLN A 49 27.49 27.62 -5.36
N LYS A 50 26.78 28.74 -5.13
CA LYS A 50 27.36 29.95 -4.48
C LYS A 50 27.24 29.88 -2.94
N TYR A 51 26.16 29.27 -2.45
CA TYR A 51 25.79 29.20 -1.03
C TYR A 51 25.40 27.79 -0.63
N PRO A 52 26.37 26.87 -0.46
CA PRO A 52 26.08 25.45 -0.21
C PRO A 52 25.21 25.18 1.02
N ASP A 53 25.30 26.03 2.02
CA ASP A 53 24.57 25.91 3.30
C ASP A 53 23.26 26.72 3.31
N TYR A 54 22.75 27.16 2.14
CA TYR A 54 21.51 27.93 2.09
C TYR A 54 20.29 27.04 2.26
N VAL A 55 19.80 26.92 3.50
CA VAL A 55 18.72 26.01 3.89
C VAL A 55 17.45 26.21 3.06
N GLY A 56 17.05 27.46 2.76
CA GLY A 56 15.88 27.72 1.92
C GLY A 56 16.01 27.15 0.51
N ALA A 57 17.20 27.21 -0.09
CA ALA A 57 17.44 26.62 -1.40
C ALA A 57 17.44 25.08 -1.35
N LEU A 58 18.00 24.47 -0.28
CA LEU A 58 17.93 23.02 -0.05
C LEU A 58 16.49 22.54 0.14
N GLN A 59 15.69 23.27 0.92
CA GLN A 59 14.26 22.95 1.10
C GLN A 59 13.50 23.02 -0.23
N THR A 60 13.63 24.13 -0.97
CA THR A 60 12.93 24.34 -2.24
C THR A 60 13.35 23.32 -3.30
N LEU A 61 14.66 23.01 -3.39
CA LEU A 61 15.17 21.95 -4.26
C LEU A 61 14.62 20.58 -3.86
N GLY A 62 14.67 20.24 -2.57
CA GLY A 62 14.13 18.99 -2.06
C GLY A 62 12.65 18.80 -2.39
N VAL A 63 11.82 19.84 -2.18
CA VAL A 63 10.38 19.79 -2.54
C VAL A 63 10.20 19.68 -4.06
N THR A 64 11.02 20.37 -4.84
CA THR A 64 11.02 20.27 -6.32
C THR A 64 11.33 18.83 -6.76
N GLN A 65 12.33 18.20 -6.15
CA GLN A 65 12.70 16.81 -6.45
C GLN A 65 11.61 15.81 -5.99
N LEU A 66 10.91 16.05 -4.86
CA LEU A 66 9.74 15.26 -4.45
C LEU A 66 8.64 15.31 -5.53
N THR A 67 8.36 16.53 -6.04
CA THR A 67 7.35 16.72 -7.08
C THR A 67 7.72 16.00 -8.39
N LYS A 68 9.03 15.96 -8.72
CA LYS A 68 9.58 15.20 -9.86
C LYS A 68 9.69 13.69 -9.59
N LYS A 69 9.29 13.20 -8.43
CA LYS A 69 9.41 11.81 -7.95
C LYS A 69 10.88 11.33 -7.79
N ASN A 70 11.82 12.24 -7.72
CA ASN A 70 13.25 11.97 -7.50
C ASN A 70 13.56 11.85 -6.00
N TYR A 71 12.96 10.89 -5.32
CA TYR A 71 12.94 10.78 -3.86
C TYR A 71 14.31 10.69 -3.19
N ARG A 72 15.31 10.05 -3.83
CA ARG A 72 16.68 9.96 -3.28
C ARG A 72 17.38 11.32 -3.28
N GLN A 73 17.18 12.12 -4.32
CA GLN A 73 17.76 13.48 -4.38
C GLN A 73 17.07 14.41 -3.39
N ALA A 74 15.74 14.31 -3.26
CA ALA A 74 15.00 15.01 -2.24
C ALA A 74 15.50 14.67 -0.83
N LEU A 75 15.70 13.38 -0.53
CA LEU A 75 16.26 12.93 0.75
C LEU A 75 17.62 13.56 1.04
N SER A 76 18.53 13.59 0.06
CA SER A 76 19.85 14.21 0.23
C SER A 76 19.75 15.70 0.61
N CYS A 77 18.90 16.46 -0.09
CA CYS A 77 18.65 17.86 0.21
C CYS A 77 18.11 18.08 1.64
N PHE A 78 17.13 17.24 2.06
CA PHE A 78 16.51 17.38 3.39
C PHE A 78 17.41 16.91 4.52
N ILE A 79 18.28 15.90 4.30
CA ILE A 79 19.33 15.54 5.27
C ILE A 79 20.27 16.72 5.50
N GLN A 80 20.77 17.35 4.44
CA GLN A 80 21.64 18.51 4.57
C GLN A 80 20.93 19.67 5.29
N ALA A 81 19.69 19.98 4.92
CA ALA A 81 18.89 21.02 5.59
C ALA A 81 18.68 20.70 7.10
N ALA A 82 18.38 19.45 7.45
CA ALA A 82 18.21 19.04 8.83
C ALA A 82 19.53 19.02 9.62
N MET A 83 20.65 18.75 8.99
CA MET A 83 21.99 18.88 9.62
C MET A 83 22.33 20.33 9.95
N LEU A 84 21.98 21.26 9.06
CA LEU A 84 22.21 22.69 9.24
C LEU A 84 21.26 23.30 10.29
N CYS A 85 20.00 22.88 10.29
CA CYS A 85 18.96 23.36 11.19
C CYS A 85 18.18 22.19 11.83
N PRO A 86 18.75 21.48 12.84
CA PRO A 86 18.20 20.24 13.39
C PRO A 86 16.93 20.43 14.25
N LYS A 87 16.63 21.67 14.65
CA LYS A 87 15.43 22.06 15.42
C LYS A 87 14.35 22.71 14.56
N ASP A 88 14.55 22.74 13.24
CA ASP A 88 13.53 23.27 12.33
C ASP A 88 12.50 22.18 11.99
N CYS A 89 11.27 22.39 12.45
CA CYS A 89 10.15 21.48 12.24
C CYS A 89 9.85 21.24 10.76
N ILE A 90 10.01 22.25 9.90
CA ILE A 90 9.77 22.13 8.45
C ILE A 90 10.79 21.17 7.85
N ASN A 91 12.07 21.28 8.20
CA ASN A 91 13.12 20.38 7.73
C ASN A 91 12.85 18.93 8.14
N LEU A 92 12.46 18.71 9.40
CA LEU A 92 12.14 17.38 9.90
C LEU A 92 10.90 16.79 9.20
N THR A 93 9.87 17.60 8.97
CA THR A 93 8.65 17.14 8.28
C THR A 93 8.94 16.79 6.80
N ASN A 94 9.73 17.61 6.11
CA ASN A 94 10.15 17.34 4.73
C ASN A 94 11.04 16.09 4.64
N LEU A 95 11.97 15.93 5.60
CA LEU A 95 12.82 14.73 5.70
C LEU A 95 11.99 13.47 5.90
N ALA A 96 11.02 13.53 6.81
CA ALA A 96 10.09 12.41 7.05
C ALA A 96 9.24 12.07 5.81
N THR A 97 8.81 13.09 5.07
CA THR A 97 8.09 12.90 3.78
C THR A 97 8.95 12.17 2.76
N ALA A 98 10.23 12.51 2.65
CA ALA A 98 11.16 11.80 1.76
C ALA A 98 11.39 10.35 2.21
N TYR A 99 11.55 10.11 3.52
CA TYR A 99 11.64 8.75 4.08
C TYR A 99 10.38 7.93 3.76
N LEU A 100 9.19 8.52 3.90
CA LEU A 100 7.92 7.86 3.61
C LEU A 100 7.85 7.41 2.13
N HIS A 101 8.19 8.29 1.19
CA HIS A 101 8.22 7.95 -0.23
C HIS A 101 9.25 6.88 -0.60
N LEU A 102 10.32 6.74 0.18
CA LEU A 102 11.33 5.69 0.04
C LEU A 102 10.98 4.40 0.79
N GLY A 103 9.84 4.35 1.49
CA GLY A 103 9.38 3.20 2.26
C GLY A 103 10.10 3.02 3.60
N ALA A 104 10.90 4.01 4.05
CA ALA A 104 11.61 4.01 5.34
C ALA A 104 10.70 4.58 6.44
N ARG A 105 9.59 3.88 6.74
CA ARG A 105 8.49 4.36 7.59
C ARG A 105 8.91 4.59 9.02
N GLU A 106 9.71 3.71 9.58
CA GLU A 106 10.22 3.81 10.94
C GLU A 106 11.05 5.09 11.13
N LEU A 107 11.91 5.42 10.14
CA LEU A 107 12.68 6.66 10.13
C LEU A 107 11.77 7.88 9.96
N ALA A 108 10.73 7.78 9.14
CA ALA A 108 9.74 8.83 9.00
C ALA A 108 9.01 9.09 10.33
N ALA A 109 8.52 8.04 10.99
CA ALA A 109 7.82 8.14 12.27
C ALA A 109 8.72 8.75 13.37
N GLN A 110 9.95 8.27 13.53
CA GLN A 110 10.92 8.79 14.49
C GLN A 110 11.23 10.27 14.23
N THR A 111 11.41 10.65 12.96
CA THR A 111 11.69 12.03 12.57
C THR A 111 10.50 12.95 12.87
N LEU A 112 9.27 12.49 12.62
CA LEU A 112 8.04 13.25 12.93
C LEU A 112 7.78 13.35 14.44
N GLU A 113 8.14 12.32 15.20
CA GLU A 113 8.03 12.40 16.67
C GLU A 113 8.95 13.52 17.22
N ARG A 114 10.17 13.64 16.70
CA ARG A 114 11.05 14.76 17.02
C ARG A 114 10.45 16.11 16.60
N ALA A 115 9.83 16.18 15.42
CA ALA A 115 9.16 17.39 14.96
C ALA A 115 7.98 17.76 15.87
N ARG A 116 7.20 16.79 16.33
CA ARG A 116 6.07 16.95 17.26
C ARG A 116 6.52 17.44 18.63
N GLN A 117 7.66 16.94 19.14
CA GLN A 117 8.24 17.44 20.39
C GLN A 117 8.66 18.91 20.30
N LEU A 118 9.11 19.38 19.13
CA LEU A 118 9.47 20.77 18.88
C LEU A 118 8.23 21.66 18.69
N LYS A 119 7.20 21.17 18.01
CA LYS A 119 5.94 21.87 17.74
C LYS A 119 4.76 20.91 17.87
N PRO A 120 4.20 20.71 19.07
CA PRO A 120 3.11 19.75 19.32
C PRO A 120 1.84 20.00 18.52
N ASP A 121 1.63 21.24 18.08
CA ASP A 121 0.43 21.70 17.39
C ASP A 121 0.65 22.03 15.90
N ASP A 122 1.73 21.53 15.30
CA ASP A 122 1.95 21.76 13.86
C ASP A 122 1.08 20.82 13.02
N VAL A 123 0.16 21.42 12.26
CA VAL A 123 -0.81 20.68 11.43
C VAL A 123 -0.12 19.87 10.32
N ASN A 124 1.06 20.30 9.84
CA ASN A 124 1.78 19.54 8.81
C ASN A 124 2.45 18.30 9.40
N VAL A 125 2.90 18.36 10.64
CA VAL A 125 3.40 17.18 11.38
C VAL A 125 2.26 16.17 11.55
N ASP A 126 1.10 16.60 12.05
CA ASP A 126 -0.08 15.75 12.22
C ASP A 126 -0.51 15.12 10.88
N PHE A 127 -0.51 15.90 9.79
CA PHE A 127 -0.84 15.42 8.46
C PHE A 127 0.15 14.37 7.94
N THR A 128 1.45 14.60 8.13
CA THR A 128 2.47 13.65 7.67
C THR A 128 2.48 12.38 8.53
N LEU A 129 2.23 12.50 9.84
CA LEU A 129 2.01 11.35 10.72
C LEU A 129 0.80 10.52 10.26
N ALA A 130 -0.31 11.18 9.94
CA ALA A 130 -1.48 10.49 9.39
C ALA A 130 -1.15 9.70 8.13
N ALA A 131 -0.32 10.27 7.24
CA ALA A 131 0.14 9.57 6.04
C ALA A 131 1.05 8.38 6.37
N VAL A 132 1.95 8.50 7.36
CA VAL A 132 2.79 7.38 7.84
C VAL A 132 1.90 6.26 8.40
N TYR A 133 0.98 6.57 9.31
CA TYR A 133 0.06 5.58 9.87
C TYR A 133 -0.77 4.90 8.79
N ARG A 134 -1.25 5.64 7.78
CA ARG A 134 -2.00 5.06 6.66
C ARG A 134 -1.15 4.09 5.84
N GLU A 135 0.11 4.43 5.55
CA GLU A 135 1.03 3.54 4.85
C GLU A 135 1.42 2.31 5.68
N ASP A 136 1.43 2.43 7.01
CA ASP A 136 1.62 1.33 7.94
C ASP A 136 0.30 0.56 8.22
N ARG A 137 -0.81 1.00 7.57
CA ARG A 137 -2.15 0.40 7.71
C ARG A 137 -2.76 0.50 9.12
N GLU A 138 -2.22 1.35 9.95
CA GLU A 138 -2.79 1.75 11.24
C GLU A 138 -3.93 2.75 10.99
N TYR A 139 -4.97 2.28 10.30
CA TYR A 139 -6.04 3.13 9.75
C TYR A 139 -6.80 3.90 10.84
N GLU A 140 -6.95 3.35 12.04
CA GLU A 140 -7.57 4.04 13.17
C GLU A 140 -6.75 5.25 13.61
N LEU A 141 -5.44 5.08 13.77
CA LEU A 141 -4.52 6.17 14.13
C LEU A 141 -4.44 7.21 13.03
N ALA A 142 -4.40 6.76 11.78
CA ALA A 142 -4.41 7.64 10.61
C ALA A 142 -5.69 8.48 10.56
N ALA A 143 -6.86 7.86 10.71
CA ALA A 143 -8.16 8.55 10.71
C ALA A 143 -8.25 9.57 11.85
N ALA A 144 -7.81 9.21 13.06
CA ALA A 144 -7.78 10.15 14.19
C ALA A 144 -6.87 11.36 13.91
N ALA A 145 -5.70 11.13 13.32
CA ALA A 145 -4.77 12.21 12.96
C ALA A 145 -5.33 13.10 11.83
N TYR A 146 -5.96 12.52 10.78
CA TYR A 146 -6.63 13.30 9.74
C TYR A 146 -7.80 14.13 10.28
N ARG A 147 -8.63 13.59 11.20
CA ARG A 147 -9.70 14.37 11.86
C ARG A 147 -9.12 15.56 12.65
N LYS A 148 -7.99 15.36 13.35
CA LYS A 148 -7.28 16.44 14.04
C LYS A 148 -6.80 17.53 13.07
N VAL A 149 -6.29 17.15 11.90
CA VAL A 149 -5.93 18.10 10.83
C VAL A 149 -7.16 18.87 10.34
N LEU A 150 -8.25 18.16 10.04
CA LEU A 150 -9.49 18.76 9.50
C LEU A 150 -10.21 19.65 10.50
N SER A 151 -10.10 19.39 11.80
CA SER A 151 -10.65 20.30 12.84
C SER A 151 -10.00 21.69 12.82
N ARG A 152 -8.76 21.80 12.32
CA ARG A 152 -8.03 23.07 12.21
C ARG A 152 -8.03 23.64 10.79
N LEU A 153 -7.99 22.79 9.79
CA LEU A 153 -7.99 23.12 8.36
C LEU A 153 -9.08 22.34 7.61
N PRO A 154 -10.37 22.73 7.76
CA PRO A 154 -11.49 21.99 7.17
C PRO A 154 -11.45 21.90 5.64
N ALA A 155 -10.84 22.88 4.97
CA ALA A 155 -10.72 22.93 3.51
C ALA A 155 -9.50 22.17 2.95
N ARG A 156 -8.80 21.36 3.77
CA ARG A 156 -7.64 20.59 3.29
C ARG A 156 -8.09 19.31 2.60
N ALA A 157 -8.29 19.38 1.28
CA ALA A 157 -8.79 18.27 0.46
C ALA A 157 -7.98 16.98 0.62
N GLU A 158 -6.64 17.07 0.73
CA GLU A 158 -5.78 15.90 0.89
C GLU A 158 -6.00 15.18 2.24
N ALA A 159 -6.32 15.94 3.29
CA ALA A 159 -6.61 15.34 4.60
C ALA A 159 -8.00 14.67 4.60
N ALA A 160 -9.00 15.31 3.99
CA ALA A 160 -10.33 14.75 3.84
C ALA A 160 -10.30 13.46 2.96
N HIS A 161 -9.54 13.47 1.87
CA HIS A 161 -9.31 12.29 1.04
C HIS A 161 -8.63 11.16 1.84
N GLY A 162 -7.56 11.50 2.60
CA GLY A 162 -6.88 10.54 3.46
C GLY A 162 -7.77 9.93 4.55
N LEU A 163 -8.66 10.74 5.15
CA LEU A 163 -9.67 10.26 6.09
C LEU A 163 -10.66 9.29 5.43
N GLY A 164 -11.18 9.67 4.25
CA GLY A 164 -12.10 8.83 3.48
C GLY A 164 -11.49 7.48 3.09
N ASP A 165 -10.23 7.48 2.67
CA ASP A 165 -9.48 6.25 2.36
C ASP A 165 -9.34 5.35 3.60
N CYS A 166 -8.94 5.91 4.75
CA CYS A 166 -8.84 5.16 6.01
C CYS A 166 -10.21 4.59 6.45
N CYS A 167 -11.27 5.40 6.41
CA CYS A 167 -12.63 4.96 6.76
C CYS A 167 -13.15 3.87 5.83
N SER A 168 -12.82 3.92 4.53
CA SER A 168 -13.15 2.86 3.56
C SER A 168 -12.47 1.54 3.94
N HIS A 169 -11.21 1.57 4.32
CA HIS A 169 -10.48 0.38 4.80
C HIS A 169 -11.06 -0.19 6.10
N LEU A 170 -11.56 0.68 6.97
CA LEU A 170 -12.22 0.30 8.23
C LEU A 170 -13.68 -0.17 8.05
N GLY A 171 -14.22 -0.11 6.83
CA GLY A 171 -15.61 -0.45 6.54
C GLY A 171 -16.64 0.60 7.01
N ARG A 172 -16.20 1.80 7.38
CA ARG A 172 -17.05 2.92 7.83
C ARG A 172 -17.55 3.71 6.62
N VAL A 173 -18.46 3.09 5.85
CA VAL A 173 -18.90 3.59 4.54
C VAL A 173 -19.46 5.01 4.60
N ALA A 174 -20.35 5.30 5.54
CA ALA A 174 -20.96 6.63 5.64
C ALA A 174 -19.95 7.74 5.98
N GLU A 175 -18.99 7.45 6.87
CA GLU A 175 -17.92 8.40 7.22
C GLU A 175 -16.96 8.59 6.05
N ALA A 176 -16.66 7.51 5.32
CA ALA A 176 -15.82 7.57 4.12
C ALA A 176 -16.46 8.44 3.04
N ALA A 177 -17.78 8.27 2.79
CA ALA A 177 -18.53 9.08 1.84
C ALA A 177 -18.48 10.57 2.20
N GLY A 178 -18.85 10.93 3.42
CA GLY A 178 -18.84 12.33 3.85
C GLY A 178 -17.45 12.98 3.77
N ALA A 179 -16.39 12.25 4.13
CA ALA A 179 -15.02 12.75 4.02
C ALA A 179 -14.58 12.94 2.55
N LEU A 180 -14.92 12.01 1.66
CA LEU A 180 -14.59 12.11 0.24
C LEU A 180 -15.40 13.18 -0.48
N GLU A 181 -16.67 13.38 -0.13
CA GLU A 181 -17.49 14.48 -0.66
C GLU A 181 -16.97 15.84 -0.19
N GLN A 182 -16.54 15.95 1.07
CA GLN A 182 -15.82 17.14 1.56
C GLN A 182 -14.54 17.39 0.75
N ALA A 183 -13.76 16.34 0.48
CA ALA A 183 -12.55 16.44 -0.33
C ALA A 183 -12.87 16.91 -1.75
N HIS A 184 -13.95 16.37 -2.36
CA HIS A 184 -14.41 16.75 -3.69
C HIS A 184 -14.89 18.21 -3.74
N ALA A 185 -15.65 18.66 -2.76
CA ALA A 185 -16.08 20.06 -2.66
C ALA A 185 -14.88 21.03 -2.57
N CYS A 186 -13.79 20.62 -1.88
CA CYS A 186 -12.57 21.45 -1.80
C CYS A 186 -11.71 21.40 -3.06
N LYS A 187 -11.75 20.28 -3.83
CA LYS A 187 -10.94 20.07 -5.04
C LYS A 187 -11.72 19.29 -6.11
N PRO A 188 -12.70 19.94 -6.78
CA PRO A 188 -13.60 19.27 -7.73
C PRO A 188 -12.88 18.62 -8.92
N THR A 189 -11.74 19.16 -9.34
CA THR A 189 -10.98 18.68 -10.49
C THR A 189 -10.10 17.45 -10.21
N SER A 190 -10.17 16.89 -9.00
CA SER A 190 -9.32 15.76 -8.61
C SER A 190 -9.95 14.42 -9.01
N VAL A 191 -9.47 13.83 -10.11
CA VAL A 191 -9.88 12.47 -10.53
C VAL A 191 -9.59 11.41 -9.45
N ALA A 192 -8.52 11.58 -8.66
CA ALA A 192 -8.22 10.66 -7.56
C ALA A 192 -9.31 10.61 -6.49
N ILE A 193 -9.94 11.74 -6.19
CA ILE A 193 -11.07 11.82 -5.26
C ILE A 193 -12.32 11.17 -5.89
N LEU A 194 -12.60 11.48 -7.16
CA LEU A 194 -13.70 10.83 -7.90
C LEU A 194 -13.52 9.31 -7.99
N TYR A 195 -12.28 8.84 -8.19
CA TYR A 195 -11.97 7.42 -8.15
C TYR A 195 -12.24 6.81 -6.76
N ALA A 196 -11.82 7.48 -5.69
CA ALA A 196 -12.10 7.01 -4.33
C ALA A 196 -13.62 6.95 -4.05
N LEU A 197 -14.38 7.97 -4.44
CA LEU A 197 -15.86 7.98 -4.39
C LEU A 197 -16.45 6.83 -5.20
N SER A 198 -15.90 6.59 -6.40
CA SER A 198 -16.34 5.48 -7.25
C SER A 198 -16.11 4.09 -6.63
N GLN A 199 -15.32 3.91 -5.63
CA GLN A 199 -15.11 2.63 -4.93
C GLN A 199 -16.13 2.38 -3.80
N LEU A 200 -16.91 3.40 -3.39
CA LEU A 200 -17.93 3.28 -2.34
C LEU A 200 -19.27 2.75 -2.91
N PRO A 201 -20.16 2.16 -2.11
CA PRO A 201 -21.51 1.79 -2.55
C PRO A 201 -22.29 2.99 -3.14
N PRO A 202 -23.01 2.81 -4.26
CA PRO A 202 -23.72 3.91 -4.92
C PRO A 202 -24.72 4.63 -4.02
N SER A 203 -25.38 3.89 -3.13
CA SER A 203 -26.36 4.44 -2.19
C SER A 203 -25.76 5.31 -1.09
N SER A 204 -24.43 5.37 -0.99
CA SER A 204 -23.73 6.11 0.07
C SER A 204 -23.16 7.46 -0.40
N ILE A 205 -23.27 7.80 -1.67
CA ILE A 205 -22.72 9.04 -2.26
C ILE A 205 -23.78 9.80 -3.05
N ASP A 206 -23.76 11.13 -2.93
CA ASP A 206 -24.66 12.03 -3.65
C ASP A 206 -24.05 12.60 -4.96
N VAL A 207 -22.76 12.32 -5.20
CA VAL A 207 -22.01 12.83 -6.36
C VAL A 207 -22.27 11.99 -7.61
N ASN A 208 -22.73 12.63 -8.70
CA ASN A 208 -22.78 11.97 -10.01
C ASN A 208 -21.40 11.95 -10.67
N ILE A 209 -20.68 10.85 -10.48
CA ILE A 209 -19.28 10.70 -10.88
C ILE A 209 -19.10 10.89 -12.39
N LEU A 210 -20.02 10.41 -13.24
CA LEU A 210 -19.89 10.55 -14.70
C LEU A 210 -20.00 12.01 -15.14
N GLU A 211 -20.91 12.78 -14.55
CA GLU A 211 -21.05 14.21 -14.84
C GLU A 211 -19.81 14.99 -14.37
N GLU A 212 -19.29 14.69 -13.18
CA GLU A 212 -18.08 15.33 -12.67
C GLU A 212 -16.85 15.01 -13.51
N LEU A 213 -16.70 13.76 -13.98
CA LEU A 213 -15.62 13.39 -14.91
C LEU A 213 -15.68 14.18 -16.22
N GLU A 214 -16.89 14.39 -16.77
CA GLU A 214 -17.03 15.20 -18.00
C GLU A 214 -16.66 16.68 -17.77
N LYS A 215 -16.96 17.25 -16.60
CA LYS A 215 -16.53 18.61 -16.22
C LYS A 215 -15.00 18.68 -16.14
N VAL A 216 -14.38 17.74 -15.39
CA VAL A 216 -12.94 17.68 -15.22
C VAL A 216 -12.22 17.52 -16.57
N ARG A 217 -12.77 16.70 -17.46
CA ARG A 217 -12.19 16.47 -18.79
C ARG A 217 -12.24 17.72 -19.67
N LYS A 218 -13.33 18.49 -19.59
CA LYS A 218 -13.45 19.75 -20.32
C LYS A 218 -12.47 20.81 -19.84
N GLU A 219 -12.17 20.84 -18.53
CA GLU A 219 -11.26 21.80 -17.94
C GLU A 219 -9.77 21.44 -18.15
N ALA A 220 -9.46 20.15 -18.28
CA ALA A 220 -8.08 19.65 -18.29
C ALA A 220 -7.29 19.97 -19.59
N GLY A 221 -7.94 20.29 -20.71
CA GLY A 221 -7.29 20.60 -21.98
C GLY A 221 -6.53 19.42 -22.57
N GLN A 222 -5.28 19.63 -23.05
CA GLN A 222 -4.40 18.55 -23.51
C GLN A 222 -3.90 17.74 -22.30
N VAL A 223 -4.19 16.44 -22.29
CA VAL A 223 -4.11 15.57 -21.12
C VAL A 223 -2.86 14.69 -21.15
N GLN A 224 -2.34 14.34 -19.95
CA GLN A 224 -1.23 13.40 -19.76
C GLN A 224 -1.78 11.96 -19.61
N ASP A 225 -1.01 10.98 -20.06
CA ASP A 225 -1.35 9.55 -20.12
C ASP A 225 -1.89 8.98 -18.80
N ASP A 226 -1.25 9.33 -17.67
CA ASP A 226 -1.68 8.87 -16.33
C ASP A 226 -3.06 9.41 -15.92
N PHE A 227 -3.40 10.62 -16.36
CA PHE A 227 -4.71 11.22 -16.09
C PHE A 227 -5.81 10.48 -16.83
N ASP A 228 -5.63 10.20 -18.12
CA ASP A 228 -6.60 9.48 -18.96
C ASP A 228 -6.84 8.08 -18.43
N THR A 229 -5.81 7.41 -17.95
CA THR A 229 -5.91 6.09 -17.30
C THR A 229 -6.81 6.17 -16.05
N PHE A 230 -6.59 7.15 -15.17
CA PHE A 230 -7.42 7.34 -13.98
C PHE A 230 -8.87 7.67 -14.33
N VAL A 231 -9.09 8.52 -15.35
CA VAL A 231 -10.43 8.84 -15.87
C VAL A 231 -11.12 7.57 -16.35
N ALA A 232 -10.42 6.72 -17.11
CA ALA A 232 -10.99 5.49 -17.66
C ALA A 232 -11.37 4.47 -16.55
N PHE A 233 -10.52 4.25 -15.54
CA PHE A 233 -10.86 3.40 -14.39
C PHE A 233 -12.03 3.96 -13.58
N THR A 234 -12.07 5.28 -13.38
CA THR A 234 -13.15 5.93 -12.62
C THR A 234 -14.48 5.82 -13.37
N ARG A 235 -14.43 6.05 -14.69
CA ARG A 235 -15.59 5.88 -15.58
C ARG A 235 -16.11 4.46 -15.57
N ALA A 236 -15.20 3.47 -15.68
CA ALA A 236 -15.57 2.06 -15.63
C ALA A 236 -16.29 1.69 -14.32
N ALA A 237 -15.77 2.14 -13.19
CA ALA A 237 -16.39 1.89 -11.89
C ALA A 237 -17.78 2.55 -11.77
N ALA A 238 -17.97 3.75 -12.30
CA ALA A 238 -19.25 4.43 -12.28
C ALA A 238 -20.28 3.75 -13.22
N LEU A 239 -19.83 3.28 -14.40
CA LEU A 239 -20.69 2.56 -15.37
C LEU A 239 -21.11 1.17 -14.84
N ASP A 240 -20.19 0.43 -14.23
CA ASP A 240 -20.47 -0.85 -13.57
C ASP A 240 -21.62 -0.73 -12.57
N ARG A 241 -21.60 0.31 -11.74
CA ARG A 241 -22.65 0.60 -10.75
C ARG A 241 -24.00 0.97 -11.32
N GLN A 242 -24.02 1.51 -12.55
CA GLN A 242 -25.25 1.79 -13.29
C GLN A 242 -25.76 0.55 -14.04
N GLY A 243 -25.09 -0.61 -13.93
CA GLY A 243 -25.43 -1.82 -14.68
C GLY A 243 -25.07 -1.74 -16.17
N ARG A 244 -24.31 -0.73 -16.60
CA ARG A 244 -23.86 -0.51 -17.99
C ARG A 244 -22.59 -1.30 -18.27
N HIS A 245 -22.66 -2.64 -18.11
CA HIS A 245 -21.50 -3.53 -18.08
C HIS A 245 -20.69 -3.54 -19.37
N ALA A 246 -21.32 -3.45 -20.54
CA ALA A 246 -20.62 -3.38 -21.82
C ALA A 246 -19.75 -2.12 -21.93
N GLU A 247 -20.28 -0.97 -21.53
CA GLU A 247 -19.54 0.29 -21.56
C GLU A 247 -18.45 0.33 -20.47
N ALA A 248 -18.73 -0.27 -19.30
CA ALA A 248 -17.74 -0.43 -18.24
C ALA A 248 -16.57 -1.31 -18.73
N TRP A 249 -16.86 -2.41 -19.44
CA TRP A 249 -15.83 -3.27 -20.01
C TRP A 249 -14.95 -2.55 -21.02
N MET A 250 -15.54 -1.78 -21.94
CA MET A 250 -14.79 -0.98 -22.91
C MET A 250 -13.86 0.03 -22.22
N ALA A 251 -14.36 0.71 -21.17
CA ALA A 251 -13.56 1.65 -20.39
C ALA A 251 -12.41 0.94 -19.66
N LEU A 252 -12.64 -0.27 -19.11
CA LEU A 252 -11.61 -1.09 -18.49
C LEU A 252 -10.55 -1.54 -19.49
N GLN A 253 -10.96 -1.99 -20.68
CA GLN A 253 -10.02 -2.37 -21.73
C GLN A 253 -9.15 -1.17 -22.15
N GLU A 254 -9.73 0.02 -22.29
CA GLU A 254 -8.98 1.24 -22.58
C GLU A 254 -7.95 1.56 -21.50
N ALA A 255 -8.38 1.56 -20.23
CA ALA A 255 -7.52 1.83 -19.10
C ALA A 255 -6.34 0.85 -18.98
N ASN A 256 -6.65 -0.44 -19.04
CA ASN A 256 -5.67 -1.50 -18.88
C ASN A 256 -4.71 -1.60 -20.08
N ARG A 257 -5.18 -1.35 -21.32
CA ARG A 257 -4.32 -1.29 -22.50
C ARG A 257 -3.23 -0.19 -22.38
N ARG A 258 -3.52 0.92 -21.71
CA ARG A 258 -2.55 2.00 -21.46
C ARG A 258 -1.55 1.62 -20.38
N GLU A 259 -1.98 0.85 -19.37
CA GLU A 259 -1.12 0.44 -18.26
C GLU A 259 -0.25 -0.77 -18.57
N PHE A 260 -0.77 -1.75 -19.29
CA PHE A 260 -0.09 -3.05 -19.51
C PHE A 260 1.35 -2.90 -20.03
N PRO A 261 1.67 -2.06 -21.04
CA PRO A 261 3.04 -1.91 -21.54
C PRO A 261 4.03 -1.41 -20.48
N LYS A 262 3.56 -0.64 -19.49
CA LYS A 262 4.39 -0.14 -18.39
C LYS A 262 4.78 -1.26 -17.41
N HIS A 263 4.02 -2.35 -17.37
CA HIS A 263 4.14 -3.44 -16.39
C HIS A 263 4.59 -4.78 -16.99
N GLU A 264 4.51 -4.95 -18.30
CA GLU A 264 4.81 -6.19 -19.01
C GLU A 264 6.21 -6.74 -18.71
N ALA A 265 7.23 -5.88 -18.79
CA ALA A 265 8.61 -6.29 -18.54
C ALA A 265 8.81 -6.81 -17.10
N GLU A 266 8.13 -6.22 -16.12
CA GLU A 266 8.19 -6.68 -14.73
C GLU A 266 7.41 -7.99 -14.55
N TYR A 267 6.28 -8.17 -15.24
CA TYR A 267 5.54 -9.41 -15.17
C TYR A 267 6.31 -10.59 -15.79
N ARG A 268 7.02 -10.38 -16.89
CA ARG A 268 7.94 -11.39 -17.47
C ARG A 268 9.00 -11.85 -16.46
N LYS A 269 9.57 -10.92 -15.69
CA LYS A 269 10.49 -11.26 -14.59
C LYS A 269 9.77 -12.00 -13.46
N GLN A 270 8.53 -11.62 -13.19
CA GLN A 270 7.72 -12.28 -12.17
C GLN A 270 7.44 -13.75 -12.53
N ILE A 271 7.18 -14.07 -13.79
CA ILE A 271 6.99 -15.47 -14.25
C ILE A 271 8.21 -16.33 -13.93
N ALA A 272 9.42 -15.85 -14.19
CA ALA A 272 10.64 -16.57 -13.83
C ALA A 272 10.73 -16.85 -12.31
N ARG A 273 10.31 -15.88 -11.49
CA ARG A 273 10.21 -16.05 -10.02
C ARG A 273 9.12 -17.04 -9.62
N MET A 274 7.99 -17.06 -10.35
CA MET A 274 6.89 -18.01 -10.13
C MET A 274 7.34 -19.44 -10.38
N HIS A 275 8.05 -19.69 -11.48
CA HIS A 275 8.61 -21.02 -11.79
C HIS A 275 9.66 -21.44 -10.76
N ALA A 276 10.55 -20.53 -10.36
CA ALA A 276 11.52 -20.81 -9.31
C ALA A 276 10.84 -21.18 -7.98
N ALA A 277 9.83 -20.40 -7.57
CA ALA A 277 9.07 -20.65 -6.36
C ALA A 277 8.32 -21.99 -6.40
N GLN A 278 7.75 -22.36 -7.54
CA GLN A 278 7.09 -23.66 -7.73
C GLN A 278 8.07 -24.81 -7.65
N HIS A 279 9.24 -24.67 -8.28
CA HIS A 279 10.32 -25.65 -8.16
C HIS A 279 10.77 -25.83 -6.70
N ASP A 280 11.02 -24.72 -5.99
CA ASP A 280 11.41 -24.74 -4.58
C ASP A 280 10.32 -25.37 -3.71
N ALA A 281 9.04 -25.09 -3.99
CA ALA A 281 7.91 -25.68 -3.30
C ALA A 281 7.89 -27.21 -3.46
N ILE A 282 8.10 -27.71 -4.68
CA ILE A 282 8.17 -29.15 -4.95
C ILE A 282 9.32 -29.81 -4.17
N GLN A 283 10.48 -29.16 -4.08
CA GLN A 283 11.65 -29.66 -3.36
C GLN A 283 11.57 -29.49 -1.83
N THR A 284 10.63 -28.68 -1.33
CA THR A 284 10.47 -28.47 0.11
C THR A 284 10.03 -29.77 0.79
N VAL A 285 10.85 -30.26 1.73
CA VAL A 285 10.53 -31.41 2.58
C VAL A 285 9.87 -30.90 3.86
N ALA A 286 8.69 -31.38 4.16
CA ALA A 286 8.04 -31.13 5.44
C ALA A 286 8.81 -31.89 6.53
N HIS A 287 9.67 -31.22 7.28
CA HIS A 287 10.27 -31.81 8.46
C HIS A 287 9.26 -31.73 9.62
N ALA A 288 8.88 -32.88 10.15
CA ALA A 288 7.98 -33.01 11.30
C ALA A 288 8.59 -32.55 12.64
N ASP A 289 9.70 -31.81 12.62
CA ASP A 289 10.40 -31.36 13.81
C ASP A 289 9.84 -30.02 14.32
N SER A 290 8.54 -30.04 14.70
CA SER A 290 7.83 -28.92 15.35
C SER A 290 8.31 -28.62 16.79
N THR A 291 9.38 -29.30 17.26
CA THR A 291 9.86 -29.20 18.65
C THR A 291 11.06 -28.28 18.84
N ARG A 292 11.53 -27.58 17.83
CA ARG A 292 12.67 -26.66 17.99
C ARG A 292 12.25 -25.36 18.68
N GLY A 293 12.24 -25.42 20.00
CA GLY A 293 12.67 -24.38 20.92
C GLY A 293 12.18 -22.95 20.76
N THR A 294 10.93 -22.70 20.33
CA THR A 294 10.31 -21.41 20.61
C THR A 294 9.60 -21.48 21.95
N PRO A 295 9.69 -20.46 22.79
CA PRO A 295 8.91 -20.42 24.01
C PRO A 295 7.41 -20.60 23.68
N GLN A 296 6.70 -21.47 24.39
CA GLN A 296 5.24 -21.67 24.29
C GLN A 296 4.44 -20.39 24.56
N SER A 297 5.11 -19.26 24.82
CA SER A 297 4.53 -17.96 25.15
C SER A 297 4.30 -17.04 23.93
N ASN A 298 4.75 -17.41 22.73
CA ASN A 298 4.53 -16.57 21.55
C ASN A 298 3.11 -16.72 21.01
N PRO A 299 2.47 -15.61 20.60
CA PRO A 299 1.17 -15.67 19.93
C PRO A 299 1.19 -16.59 18.71
N LEU A 300 0.09 -17.28 18.47
CA LEU A 300 -0.11 -18.03 17.24
C LEU A 300 -0.23 -17.04 16.06
N SER A 301 0.60 -17.21 15.03
CA SER A 301 0.56 -16.39 13.83
C SER A 301 -0.27 -17.07 12.73
N ILE A 302 -1.36 -16.45 12.33
CA ILE A 302 -2.24 -16.93 11.26
C ILE A 302 -1.98 -16.11 9.99
N PHE A 303 -1.41 -16.77 8.97
CA PHE A 303 -1.25 -16.16 7.66
C PHE A 303 -2.46 -16.44 6.77
N ILE A 304 -3.17 -15.38 6.38
CA ILE A 304 -4.30 -15.49 5.46
C ILE A 304 -3.78 -15.22 4.04
N VAL A 305 -3.68 -16.27 3.25
CA VAL A 305 -2.98 -16.30 1.97
C VAL A 305 -3.96 -16.51 0.83
N GLY A 306 -3.88 -15.68 -0.20
CA GLY A 306 -4.74 -15.76 -1.36
C GLY A 306 -4.35 -14.69 -2.39
N PRO A 307 -4.70 -14.82 -3.66
CA PRO A 307 -4.41 -13.79 -4.66
C PRO A 307 -5.07 -12.46 -4.29
N SER A 308 -4.70 -11.38 -4.96
CA SER A 308 -5.41 -10.11 -4.81
C SER A 308 -6.91 -10.32 -5.05
N ARG A 309 -7.76 -9.69 -4.25
CA ARG A 309 -9.23 -9.76 -4.37
C ARG A 309 -9.89 -11.13 -4.12
N SER A 310 -9.19 -12.08 -3.54
CA SER A 310 -9.76 -13.39 -3.17
C SER A 310 -10.67 -13.38 -1.94
N GLY A 311 -10.82 -12.27 -1.22
CA GLY A 311 -11.64 -12.20 0.00
C GLY A 311 -10.87 -12.44 1.31
N LYS A 312 -9.55 -12.31 1.32
CA LYS A 312 -8.72 -12.45 2.53
C LYS A 312 -9.22 -11.59 3.70
N THR A 313 -9.55 -10.33 3.44
CA THR A 313 -10.06 -9.40 4.46
C THR A 313 -11.40 -9.86 5.04
N THR A 314 -12.24 -10.53 4.24
CA THR A 314 -13.49 -11.14 4.69
C THR A 314 -13.21 -12.24 5.72
N VAL A 315 -12.26 -13.12 5.41
CA VAL A 315 -11.84 -14.21 6.32
C VAL A 315 -11.17 -13.63 7.58
N GLU A 316 -10.37 -12.58 7.45
CA GLU A 316 -9.74 -11.91 8.59
C GLU A 316 -10.77 -11.25 9.53
N ARG A 317 -11.84 -10.65 8.97
CA ARG A 317 -12.95 -10.14 9.78
C ARG A 317 -13.66 -11.24 10.56
N LEU A 318 -13.80 -12.44 9.99
CA LEU A 318 -14.30 -13.61 10.72
C LEU A 318 -13.33 -14.02 11.82
N LEU A 319 -12.05 -14.12 11.53
CA LEU A 319 -11.02 -14.45 12.52
C LEU A 319 -11.02 -13.44 13.68
N GLY A 320 -11.24 -12.17 13.41
CA GLY A 320 -11.35 -11.11 14.42
C GLY A 320 -12.53 -11.25 15.39
N GLN A 321 -13.45 -12.22 15.17
CA GLN A 321 -14.53 -12.57 16.12
C GLN A 321 -14.06 -13.53 17.23
N LEU A 322 -12.82 -14.01 17.19
CA LEU A 322 -12.27 -14.89 18.20
C LEU A 322 -11.67 -14.09 19.36
N GLU A 323 -11.72 -14.67 20.56
CA GLU A 323 -11.12 -14.06 21.74
C GLU A 323 -9.60 -14.00 21.66
N GLY A 324 -9.05 -12.84 21.99
CA GLY A 324 -7.61 -12.64 22.04
C GLY A 324 -6.93 -12.64 20.67
N VAL A 325 -7.67 -12.31 19.61
CA VAL A 325 -7.14 -12.12 18.25
C VAL A 325 -6.84 -10.65 18.01
N LYS A 326 -5.67 -10.36 17.45
CA LYS A 326 -5.32 -9.06 16.85
C LYS A 326 -5.15 -9.23 15.35
N CYS A 327 -6.04 -8.60 14.58
CA CYS A 327 -5.96 -8.58 13.13
C CYS A 327 -4.87 -7.60 12.68
N GLY A 328 -3.94 -8.07 11.85
CA GLY A 328 -2.81 -7.29 11.36
C GLY A 328 -3.02 -6.73 9.96
N TYR A 329 -4.01 -7.22 9.26
CA TYR A 329 -4.21 -6.94 7.86
C TYR A 329 -2.87 -7.08 7.11
N GLU A 330 -2.35 -6.35 6.33
CA GLU A 330 -1.02 -6.52 5.73
C GLU A 330 0.10 -5.93 6.63
N SER A 331 0.26 -6.46 7.84
CA SER A 331 1.22 -5.97 8.86
C SER A 331 2.71 -6.17 8.50
N ARG A 332 3.00 -7.08 7.55
CA ARG A 332 4.36 -7.35 7.04
C ARG A 332 5.38 -7.77 8.09
N LEU A 333 4.95 -8.48 9.12
CA LEU A 333 5.83 -8.93 10.20
C LEU A 333 7.00 -9.78 9.68
N VAL A 334 6.71 -10.69 8.74
CA VAL A 334 7.73 -11.53 8.10
C VAL A 334 8.75 -10.71 7.31
N GLU A 335 8.31 -9.71 6.54
CA GLU A 335 9.22 -8.82 5.81
C GLU A 335 10.10 -7.98 6.75
N ARG A 336 9.54 -7.49 7.86
CA ARG A 336 10.29 -6.70 8.85
C ARG A 336 11.38 -7.55 9.50
N ALA A 337 11.02 -8.75 9.96
CA ALA A 337 11.98 -9.69 10.53
C ALA A 337 13.08 -10.10 9.53
N SER A 338 12.70 -10.39 8.28
CA SER A 338 13.65 -10.73 7.21
C SER A 338 14.62 -9.58 6.92
N ARG A 339 14.11 -8.37 6.82
CA ARG A 339 14.92 -7.15 6.60
C ARG A 339 15.90 -6.92 7.75
N ARG A 340 15.44 -7.03 8.98
CA ARG A 340 16.27 -6.88 10.18
C ARG A 340 17.37 -7.93 10.24
N THR A 341 17.02 -9.18 9.92
CA THR A 341 17.99 -10.29 9.82
C THR A 341 19.07 -9.99 8.79
N SER A 342 18.68 -9.56 7.60
CA SER A 342 19.62 -9.24 6.51
C SER A 342 20.54 -8.08 6.86
N GLN A 343 20.01 -7.00 7.40
CA GLN A 343 20.79 -5.81 7.76
C GLN A 343 21.87 -6.11 8.79
N LEU A 344 21.51 -6.83 9.85
CA LEU A 344 22.45 -7.18 10.93
C LEU A 344 23.44 -8.30 10.54
N SER A 345 23.22 -8.96 9.41
CA SER A 345 24.11 -9.96 8.84
C SER A 345 24.97 -9.42 7.70
N GLY A 346 24.92 -8.10 7.42
CA GLY A 346 25.70 -7.46 6.35
C GLY A 346 25.15 -7.72 4.94
N LEU A 347 23.95 -8.29 4.81
CA LEU A 347 23.32 -8.62 3.53
C LEU A 347 22.42 -7.46 3.09
N LEU A 348 22.96 -6.48 2.37
CA LEU A 348 22.30 -5.21 2.05
C LEU A 348 21.11 -5.28 1.09
N THR A 349 20.88 -6.40 0.41
CA THR A 349 19.92 -6.49 -0.72
C THR A 349 18.78 -7.50 -0.54
N MET A 350 18.80 -8.31 0.49
CA MET A 350 17.79 -9.37 0.68
C MET A 350 16.54 -8.83 1.37
N ARG A 351 15.38 -8.99 0.72
CA ARG A 351 14.10 -8.46 1.21
C ARG A 351 13.08 -9.55 1.57
N ASN A 352 13.26 -10.76 1.02
CA ASN A 352 12.30 -11.84 1.14
C ASN A 352 12.84 -12.98 2.02
N PRO A 353 11.98 -13.71 2.73
CA PRO A 353 12.38 -14.83 3.57
C PRO A 353 13.16 -15.92 2.83
N SER A 354 12.77 -16.22 1.58
CA SER A 354 13.45 -17.23 0.75
C SER A 354 14.87 -16.84 0.33
N ASP A 355 15.18 -15.54 0.35
CA ASP A 355 16.53 -15.07 0.00
C ASP A 355 17.51 -15.20 1.18
N LEU A 356 17.00 -15.46 2.40
CA LEU A 356 17.84 -15.63 3.58
C LEU A 356 18.54 -16.99 3.56
N PRO A 357 19.87 -17.05 3.75
CA PRO A 357 20.58 -18.29 4.00
C PRO A 357 19.98 -19.06 5.19
N LYS A 358 19.94 -20.40 5.11
CA LYS A 358 19.36 -21.24 6.18
C LYS A 358 20.09 -21.08 7.52
N GLU A 359 21.36 -20.75 7.48
CA GLU A 359 22.20 -20.47 8.66
C GLU A 359 21.69 -19.27 9.48
N LEU A 360 20.83 -18.44 8.89
CA LEU A 360 20.23 -17.29 9.55
C LEU A 360 18.82 -17.56 10.11
N ASP A 361 18.31 -18.79 10.02
CA ASP A 361 16.96 -19.14 10.48
C ASP A 361 16.74 -18.85 11.96
N ASP A 362 17.73 -19.14 12.81
CA ASP A 362 17.62 -18.86 14.25
C ASP A 362 17.49 -17.37 14.53
N ARG A 363 18.26 -16.56 13.81
CA ARG A 363 18.18 -15.10 13.93
C ARG A 363 16.87 -14.56 13.38
N PHE A 364 16.43 -15.06 12.24
CA PHE A 364 15.12 -14.70 11.67
C PHE A 364 13.98 -15.06 12.62
N ARG A 365 14.04 -16.25 13.26
CA ARG A 365 13.04 -16.69 14.25
C ARG A 365 12.98 -15.76 15.47
N ILE A 366 14.15 -15.35 15.99
CA ILE A 366 14.23 -14.41 17.12
C ILE A 366 13.58 -13.08 16.76
N PHE A 367 13.97 -12.49 15.64
CA PHE A 367 13.42 -11.19 15.24
C PHE A 367 11.94 -11.27 14.88
N TYR A 368 11.49 -12.35 14.28
CA TYR A 368 10.07 -12.56 14.03
C TYR A 368 9.28 -12.66 15.34
N ALA A 369 9.80 -13.37 16.34
CA ALA A 369 9.16 -13.47 17.65
C ALA A 369 9.05 -12.10 18.34
N GLU A 370 10.09 -11.27 18.26
CA GLU A 370 10.06 -9.90 18.78
C GLU A 370 9.01 -9.04 18.06
N GLU A 371 8.99 -9.04 16.73
CA GLU A 371 8.01 -8.30 15.91
C GLU A 371 6.57 -8.72 16.23
N VAL A 372 6.32 -10.03 16.38
CA VAL A 372 5.01 -10.57 16.75
C VAL A 372 4.62 -10.15 18.16
N GLN A 373 5.53 -10.24 19.13
CA GLN A 373 5.25 -9.88 20.52
C GLN A 373 4.90 -8.38 20.64
N ASP A 374 5.69 -7.54 19.99
CA ASP A 374 5.46 -6.09 19.96
C ASP A 374 4.11 -5.76 19.28
N PHE A 375 3.82 -6.44 18.18
CA PHE A 375 2.56 -6.25 17.49
C PHE A 375 1.38 -6.75 18.31
N ALA A 376 1.47 -7.93 18.91
CA ALA A 376 0.34 -8.60 19.60
C ALA A 376 -0.23 -7.81 20.77
N GLN A 377 0.60 -7.09 21.55
CA GLN A 377 0.17 -6.31 22.72
C GLN A 377 -0.70 -7.11 23.70
N GLY A 378 -0.35 -8.38 23.92
CA GLY A 378 -1.08 -9.31 24.79
C GLY A 378 -2.12 -10.19 24.10
N ALA A 379 -2.37 -10.02 22.81
CA ALA A 379 -3.19 -10.95 22.03
C ALA A 379 -2.54 -12.35 21.96
N ARG A 380 -3.37 -13.40 21.97
CA ARG A 380 -2.90 -14.79 21.87
C ARG A 380 -2.73 -15.25 20.42
N ILE A 381 -3.43 -14.62 19.51
CA ILE A 381 -3.42 -14.90 18.07
C ILE A 381 -3.22 -13.59 17.34
N VAL A 382 -2.34 -13.58 16.34
CA VAL A 382 -2.18 -12.47 15.42
C VAL A 382 -2.45 -12.95 13.99
N SER A 383 -3.05 -12.11 13.16
CA SER A 383 -3.21 -12.41 11.74
C SER A 383 -2.38 -11.50 10.85
N ASP A 384 -2.03 -11.98 9.66
CA ASP A 384 -1.40 -11.21 8.60
C ASP A 384 -1.95 -11.66 7.24
N THR A 385 -2.50 -10.72 6.46
CA THR A 385 -3.01 -10.98 5.10
C THR A 385 -1.99 -10.53 4.06
N TYR A 386 -1.00 -11.35 3.77
CA TYR A 386 0.05 -11.00 2.85
C TYR A 386 -0.08 -11.74 1.50
N PRO A 387 -0.55 -11.07 0.40
CA PRO A 387 -0.75 -11.74 -0.90
C PRO A 387 0.54 -12.32 -1.48
N ALA A 388 1.68 -11.67 -1.24
CA ALA A 388 2.97 -12.13 -1.71
C ALA A 388 3.58 -13.26 -0.87
N MET A 389 2.86 -13.83 0.11
CA MET A 389 3.32 -14.92 0.96
C MET A 389 3.46 -16.25 0.22
N ILE A 390 2.66 -16.49 -0.82
CA ILE A 390 2.52 -17.81 -1.44
C ILE A 390 3.87 -18.47 -1.82
N PRO A 391 4.89 -17.77 -2.36
CA PRO A 391 6.19 -18.35 -2.64
C PRO A 391 7.00 -18.70 -1.38
N TYR A 392 6.66 -18.11 -0.24
CA TYR A 392 7.45 -18.18 0.99
C TYR A 392 6.83 -19.09 2.07
N VAL A 393 5.66 -19.65 1.81
CA VAL A 393 4.94 -20.52 2.75
C VAL A 393 5.84 -21.63 3.28
N GLY A 394 6.53 -22.36 2.40
CA GLY A 394 7.43 -23.44 2.82
C GLY A 394 8.57 -22.97 3.73
N ARG A 395 9.15 -21.80 3.41
CA ARG A 395 10.21 -21.22 4.23
C ARG A 395 9.71 -20.80 5.61
N VAL A 396 8.55 -20.14 5.65
CA VAL A 396 7.93 -19.71 6.91
C VAL A 396 7.49 -20.91 7.74
N ALA A 397 6.87 -21.93 7.13
CA ALA A 397 6.43 -23.14 7.79
C ALA A 397 7.60 -23.95 8.41
N THR A 398 8.77 -23.95 7.76
CA THR A 398 9.94 -24.68 8.25
C THR A 398 10.80 -23.88 9.23
N ALA A 399 10.82 -22.54 9.11
CA ALA A 399 11.61 -21.68 9.98
C ALA A 399 10.90 -21.31 11.29
N LEU A 400 9.55 -21.24 11.28
CA LEU A 400 8.74 -20.78 12.42
C LEU A 400 7.87 -21.91 12.96
N SER A 401 7.77 -22.05 14.28
CA SER A 401 7.08 -23.17 14.92
C SER A 401 5.60 -22.91 15.26
N ASN A 402 5.21 -21.66 15.54
CA ASN A 402 3.84 -21.32 15.95
C ASN A 402 3.11 -20.54 14.87
N VAL A 403 2.99 -21.14 13.69
CA VAL A 403 2.36 -20.52 12.52
C VAL A 403 1.33 -21.46 11.90
N ARG A 404 0.29 -20.87 11.31
CA ARG A 404 -0.71 -21.57 10.52
C ARG A 404 -1.10 -20.74 9.30
N PHE A 405 -1.63 -21.41 8.27
CA PHE A 405 -1.99 -20.79 7.00
C PHE A 405 -3.47 -21.03 6.71
N ILE A 406 -4.20 -19.96 6.42
CA ILE A 406 -5.56 -20.04 5.89
C ILE A 406 -5.49 -19.62 4.42
N PHE A 407 -5.64 -20.56 3.52
CA PHE A 407 -5.65 -20.31 2.08
C PHE A 407 -7.06 -19.92 1.62
N VAL A 408 -7.20 -18.73 1.06
CA VAL A 408 -8.49 -18.22 0.60
C VAL A 408 -8.58 -18.37 -0.91
N ARG A 409 -9.57 -19.12 -1.35
CA ARG A 409 -9.92 -19.35 -2.76
C ARG A 409 -11.19 -18.58 -3.10
N ARG A 410 -11.32 -18.20 -4.35
CA ARG A 410 -12.50 -17.53 -4.89
C ARG A 410 -12.70 -17.96 -6.34
N ASP A 411 -13.94 -17.91 -6.84
CA ASP A 411 -14.21 -18.09 -8.27
C ASP A 411 -13.22 -17.28 -9.12
N GLN A 412 -12.62 -17.94 -10.09
CA GLN A 412 -11.51 -17.37 -10.86
C GLN A 412 -11.95 -16.16 -11.68
N TYR A 413 -13.17 -16.15 -12.20
CA TYR A 413 -13.71 -15.03 -12.97
C TYR A 413 -14.01 -13.83 -12.08
N ASP A 414 -14.63 -14.06 -10.90
CA ASP A 414 -14.89 -13.02 -9.93
C ASP A 414 -13.59 -12.39 -9.44
N CYS A 415 -12.57 -13.21 -9.14
CA CYS A 415 -11.26 -12.77 -8.74
C CYS A 415 -10.59 -11.95 -9.86
N ALA A 416 -10.59 -12.48 -11.10
CA ALA A 416 -9.96 -11.83 -12.25
C ALA A 416 -10.62 -10.50 -12.58
N LEU A 417 -11.96 -10.44 -12.63
CA LEU A 417 -12.67 -9.18 -12.86
C LEU A 417 -12.31 -8.11 -11.83
N ARG A 418 -12.33 -8.48 -10.54
CA ARG A 418 -12.02 -7.53 -9.46
C ARG A 418 -10.56 -7.08 -9.47
N ILE A 419 -9.64 -7.89 -9.98
CA ILE A 419 -8.26 -7.47 -10.24
C ILE A 419 -8.22 -6.50 -11.42
N PHE A 420 -8.86 -6.83 -12.54
CA PHE A 420 -8.88 -6.04 -13.78
C PHE A 420 -9.54 -4.66 -13.61
N MET A 421 -10.51 -4.55 -12.69
CA MET A 421 -11.20 -3.31 -12.36
C MET A 421 -10.39 -2.33 -11.52
N LYS A 422 -9.22 -2.72 -10.99
CA LYS A 422 -8.47 -1.91 -10.04
C LYS A 422 -7.19 -1.36 -10.62
N HIS A 423 -7.00 -0.05 -10.49
CA HIS A 423 -5.70 0.58 -10.72
C HIS A 423 -4.78 0.38 -9.50
N TYR A 424 -3.64 -0.27 -9.70
CA TYR A 424 -2.66 -0.55 -8.65
C TYR A 424 -1.52 0.48 -8.70
N ARG A 425 -1.14 1.03 -7.56
CA ARG A 425 -0.02 2.00 -7.48
C ARG A 425 1.35 1.35 -7.64
N ALA A 426 1.48 0.10 -7.18
CA ALA A 426 2.72 -0.67 -7.25
C ALA A 426 2.42 -2.16 -7.05
N GLY A 427 3.30 -3.02 -7.53
CA GLY A 427 3.09 -4.46 -7.52
C GLY A 427 2.01 -4.88 -8.52
N ASN A 428 1.60 -6.13 -8.47
CA ASN A 428 0.53 -6.69 -9.31
C ASN A 428 0.73 -6.41 -10.81
N SER A 429 1.95 -6.60 -11.32
CA SER A 429 2.30 -6.35 -12.72
C SER A 429 1.47 -7.18 -13.71
N TYR A 430 0.85 -8.25 -13.24
CA TYR A 430 -0.08 -9.12 -13.99
C TYR A 430 -1.50 -8.53 -14.15
N ALA A 431 -1.83 -7.44 -13.45
CA ALA A 431 -3.21 -7.00 -13.23
C ALA A 431 -3.87 -6.30 -14.43
N TYR A 432 -3.11 -5.97 -15.46
CA TYR A 432 -3.55 -5.07 -16.54
C TYR A 432 -3.86 -5.78 -17.87
N ASP A 433 -3.88 -7.11 -17.89
CA ASP A 433 -4.35 -7.91 -19.00
C ASP A 433 -5.08 -9.15 -18.47
N ILE A 434 -6.21 -9.51 -19.10
CA ILE A 434 -7.05 -10.58 -18.56
C ILE A 434 -6.36 -11.95 -18.63
N LYS A 435 -5.54 -12.22 -19.65
CA LYS A 435 -4.81 -13.48 -19.80
C LYS A 435 -3.71 -13.61 -18.74
N THR A 436 -2.99 -12.50 -18.47
CA THR A 436 -1.95 -12.50 -17.44
C THR A 436 -2.54 -12.64 -16.05
N ILE A 437 -3.75 -12.10 -15.81
CA ILE A 437 -4.47 -12.30 -14.56
C ILE A 437 -4.84 -13.77 -14.37
N PHE A 438 -5.47 -14.39 -15.40
CA PHE A 438 -5.84 -15.80 -15.32
C PHE A 438 -4.64 -16.71 -15.13
N HIS A 439 -3.53 -16.47 -15.86
CA HIS A 439 -2.28 -17.20 -15.71
C HIS A 439 -1.74 -17.09 -14.26
N TYR A 440 -1.72 -15.87 -13.69
CA TYR A 440 -1.24 -15.67 -12.33
C TYR A 440 -2.13 -16.33 -11.28
N VAL A 441 -3.47 -16.22 -11.42
CA VAL A 441 -4.41 -16.80 -10.47
C VAL A 441 -4.40 -18.33 -10.53
N ALA A 442 -4.26 -18.92 -11.72
CA ALA A 442 -4.12 -20.36 -11.91
C ALA A 442 -2.86 -20.87 -11.19
N TRP A 443 -1.70 -20.28 -11.48
CA TRP A 443 -0.45 -20.60 -10.79
C TRP A 443 -0.57 -20.46 -9.26
N TYR A 444 -1.25 -19.41 -8.81
CA TYR A 444 -1.43 -19.19 -7.38
C TYR A 444 -2.20 -20.33 -6.72
N TYR A 445 -3.24 -20.83 -7.37
CA TYR A 445 -4.04 -21.95 -6.85
C TYR A 445 -3.29 -23.28 -6.93
N GLU A 446 -2.47 -23.50 -7.94
CA GLU A 446 -1.56 -24.65 -7.99
C GLU A 446 -0.60 -24.64 -6.78
N MET A 447 -0.05 -23.49 -6.45
CA MET A 447 0.81 -23.33 -5.27
C MET A 447 0.05 -23.58 -3.97
N VAL A 448 -1.22 -23.20 -3.88
CA VAL A 448 -2.09 -23.50 -2.72
C VAL A 448 -2.26 -25.00 -2.55
N GLU A 449 -2.55 -25.74 -3.62
CA GLU A 449 -2.67 -27.21 -3.55
C GLU A 449 -1.37 -27.86 -3.07
N LEU A 450 -0.22 -27.43 -3.60
CA LEU A 450 1.09 -27.93 -3.14
C LEU A 450 1.31 -27.70 -1.64
N TRP A 451 0.93 -26.55 -1.11
CA TRP A 451 1.12 -26.25 0.31
C TRP A 451 0.11 -26.98 1.22
N LEU A 452 -1.12 -27.17 0.76
CA LEU A 452 -2.13 -27.97 1.47
C LEU A 452 -1.68 -29.43 1.59
N GLU A 453 -1.06 -29.99 0.53
CA GLU A 453 -0.51 -31.33 0.53
C GLU A 453 0.69 -31.47 1.47
N LYS A 454 1.62 -30.49 1.44
CA LYS A 454 2.87 -30.55 2.20
C LYS A 454 2.72 -30.24 3.69
N PHE A 455 1.81 -29.39 4.06
CA PHE A 455 1.60 -28.95 5.44
C PHE A 455 0.12 -29.06 5.89
N PRO A 456 -0.51 -30.24 5.81
CA PRO A 456 -1.95 -30.39 6.07
C PRO A 456 -2.35 -29.94 7.49
N GLU A 457 -1.53 -30.22 8.51
CA GLU A 457 -1.81 -29.87 9.91
C GLU A 457 -1.70 -28.36 10.20
N MET A 458 -0.98 -27.63 9.34
CA MET A 458 -0.74 -26.19 9.48
C MET A 458 -1.61 -25.38 8.51
N SER A 459 -2.45 -26.01 7.71
CA SER A 459 -3.13 -25.39 6.58
C SER A 459 -4.63 -25.62 6.60
N LEU A 460 -5.41 -24.58 6.34
CA LEU A 460 -6.86 -24.63 6.16
C LEU A 460 -7.23 -23.93 4.84
N SER A 461 -8.03 -24.59 4.00
CA SER A 461 -8.60 -23.96 2.80
C SER A 461 -10.01 -23.44 3.09
N ILE A 462 -10.27 -22.19 2.69
CA ILE A 462 -11.57 -21.52 2.78
C ILE A 462 -11.94 -20.93 1.43
N ASP A 463 -13.10 -21.33 0.90
CA ASP A 463 -13.69 -20.69 -0.26
C ASP A 463 -14.44 -19.43 0.16
N TYR A 464 -14.19 -18.33 -0.51
CA TYR A 464 -14.83 -17.03 -0.27
C TYR A 464 -16.35 -17.12 -0.34
N GLU A 465 -16.86 -17.87 -1.31
CA GLU A 465 -18.28 -18.09 -1.54
C GLU A 465 -18.96 -18.73 -0.32
N ASN A 466 -18.29 -19.73 0.29
CA ASN A 466 -18.78 -20.38 1.51
C ASN A 466 -18.65 -19.46 2.73
N ALA A 467 -17.57 -18.67 2.80
CA ALA A 467 -17.37 -17.73 3.90
C ALA A 467 -18.48 -16.66 3.95
N VAL A 468 -18.97 -16.23 2.78
CA VAL A 468 -20.07 -15.25 2.69
C VAL A 468 -21.44 -15.92 2.83
N ALA A 469 -21.65 -17.12 2.24
CA ALA A 469 -22.93 -17.83 2.32
C ALA A 469 -23.21 -18.35 3.73
N GLU A 470 -22.19 -18.90 4.37
CA GLU A 470 -22.29 -19.63 5.64
C GLU A 470 -21.22 -19.14 6.64
N PRO A 471 -21.28 -17.87 7.06
CA PRO A 471 -20.22 -17.28 7.89
C PRO A 471 -20.06 -17.99 9.25
N LYS A 472 -21.16 -18.51 9.83
CA LYS A 472 -21.10 -19.25 11.10
C LYS A 472 -20.38 -20.58 10.94
N ALA A 473 -20.65 -21.35 9.88
CA ALA A 473 -19.99 -22.63 9.62
C ALA A 473 -18.51 -22.41 9.32
N THR A 474 -18.18 -21.39 8.53
CA THR A 474 -16.78 -21.00 8.24
C THR A 474 -16.06 -20.60 9.53
N LEU A 475 -16.70 -19.81 10.39
CA LEU A 475 -16.14 -19.40 11.67
C LEU A 475 -15.87 -20.61 12.58
N SER A 476 -16.78 -21.61 12.65
CA SER A 476 -16.55 -22.83 13.42
C SER A 476 -15.27 -23.57 12.93
N ARG A 477 -15.09 -23.70 11.63
CA ARG A 477 -13.86 -24.31 11.06
C ARG A 477 -12.60 -23.54 11.44
N ILE A 478 -12.67 -22.21 11.47
CA ILE A 478 -11.53 -21.35 11.89
C ILE A 478 -11.27 -21.53 13.40
N VAL A 479 -12.31 -21.60 14.23
CA VAL A 479 -12.20 -21.87 15.68
C VAL A 479 -11.49 -23.19 15.94
N ASP A 480 -11.95 -24.26 15.32
CA ASP A 480 -11.36 -25.60 15.46
C ASP A 480 -9.90 -25.61 14.99
N PHE A 481 -9.63 -24.98 13.87
CA PHE A 481 -8.28 -24.87 13.30
C PHE A 481 -7.34 -24.05 14.17
N CYS A 482 -7.79 -22.94 14.76
CA CYS A 482 -6.97 -22.09 15.61
C CYS A 482 -6.86 -22.58 17.05
N GLY A 483 -7.72 -23.48 17.50
CA GLY A 483 -7.83 -23.89 18.90
C GLY A 483 -8.24 -22.71 19.80
N ALA A 484 -9.12 -21.85 19.33
CA ALA A 484 -9.53 -20.63 20.00
C ALA A 484 -11.00 -20.70 20.46
N ASN A 485 -11.45 -19.73 21.24
CA ASN A 485 -12.84 -19.58 21.65
C ASN A 485 -13.50 -18.42 20.89
N MET A 486 -14.81 -18.50 20.73
CA MET A 486 -15.58 -17.39 20.17
C MET A 486 -15.82 -16.30 21.21
N SER A 487 -15.73 -15.03 20.80
CA SER A 487 -16.03 -13.88 21.66
C SER A 487 -17.54 -13.63 21.89
N GLY A 488 -18.41 -14.48 21.36
CA GLY A 488 -19.88 -14.39 21.54
C GLY A 488 -20.55 -13.27 20.72
N GLY A 489 -19.82 -12.62 19.81
CA GLY A 489 -20.34 -11.57 18.95
C GLY A 489 -21.19 -12.06 17.77
N VAL A 490 -21.97 -11.16 17.19
CA VAL A 490 -22.65 -11.38 15.92
C VAL A 490 -21.61 -11.28 14.79
N PRO A 491 -21.60 -12.23 13.82
CA PRO A 491 -20.70 -12.12 12.67
C PRO A 491 -20.86 -10.76 11.97
N PRO A 492 -19.77 -10.13 11.56
CA PRO A 492 -19.84 -8.83 10.88
C PRO A 492 -20.53 -8.96 9.53
N ASP A 493 -21.10 -7.87 9.04
CA ASP A 493 -21.51 -7.79 7.65
C ASP A 493 -20.26 -7.92 6.77
N LEU A 494 -20.18 -9.02 6.04
CA LEU A 494 -19.03 -9.35 5.20
C LEU A 494 -19.10 -8.71 3.81
N GLY A 495 -20.27 -8.15 3.45
CA GLY A 495 -20.61 -7.78 2.07
C GLY A 495 -20.72 -9.02 1.18
N ASP A 496 -21.53 -8.97 0.15
CA ASP A 496 -21.66 -10.05 -0.83
C ASP A 496 -21.21 -9.57 -2.22
N ASP A 497 -20.12 -10.15 -2.69
CA ASP A 497 -19.52 -9.84 -3.99
C ASP A 497 -19.40 -11.11 -4.88
N ARG A 498 -20.17 -12.15 -4.53
CA ARG A 498 -20.23 -13.43 -5.26
C ARG A 498 -20.91 -13.27 -6.61
N GLY A 499 -20.33 -13.86 -7.63
CA GLY A 499 -20.88 -13.83 -8.97
C GLY A 499 -20.85 -12.46 -9.64
N CYS A 500 -19.98 -11.56 -9.17
CA CYS A 500 -19.82 -10.22 -9.75
C CYS A 500 -19.38 -10.27 -11.22
N ALA A 501 -18.73 -11.35 -11.65
CA ALA A 501 -18.31 -11.54 -13.03
C ALA A 501 -19.40 -12.07 -13.95
N ARG A 502 -20.59 -12.45 -13.46
CA ARG A 502 -21.65 -13.05 -14.30
C ARG A 502 -22.04 -12.16 -15.49
N ALA A 503 -22.19 -10.86 -15.24
CA ALA A 503 -22.52 -9.89 -16.28
C ALA A 503 -21.36 -9.61 -17.25
N TYR A 504 -20.16 -10.02 -16.92
CA TYR A 504 -18.94 -9.81 -17.71
C TYR A 504 -18.42 -11.10 -18.34
N ARG A 505 -19.05 -12.25 -18.09
CA ARG A 505 -18.55 -13.57 -18.51
C ARG A 505 -18.22 -13.65 -19.98
N GLU A 506 -19.15 -13.24 -20.84
CA GLU A 506 -18.98 -13.25 -22.30
C GLU A 506 -17.81 -12.37 -22.76
N PHE A 507 -17.65 -11.20 -22.16
CA PHE A 507 -16.55 -10.30 -22.48
C PHE A 507 -15.20 -10.89 -22.06
N ILE A 508 -15.13 -11.52 -20.89
CA ILE A 508 -13.92 -12.18 -20.37
C ILE A 508 -13.56 -13.37 -21.28
N ASP A 509 -14.53 -14.23 -21.61
CA ASP A 509 -14.32 -15.40 -22.46
C ASP A 509 -13.84 -14.97 -23.85
N THR A 510 -14.42 -13.92 -24.44
CA THR A 510 -13.96 -13.34 -25.70
C THR A 510 -12.51 -12.86 -25.61
N ALA A 511 -12.15 -12.11 -24.57
CA ALA A 511 -10.79 -11.62 -24.37
C ALA A 511 -9.76 -12.76 -24.14
N LEU A 512 -10.18 -13.86 -23.52
CA LEU A 512 -9.33 -15.05 -23.33
C LEU A 512 -9.08 -15.80 -24.66
N LEU A 513 -10.03 -15.77 -25.58
CA LEU A 513 -9.93 -16.41 -26.90
C LEU A 513 -9.20 -15.56 -27.95
N GLU A 514 -9.07 -14.25 -27.76
CA GLU A 514 -8.33 -13.37 -28.67
C GLU A 514 -6.90 -13.88 -28.87
N ASP A 515 -6.43 -13.96 -30.12
CA ASP A 515 -5.02 -14.27 -30.38
C ASP A 515 -4.17 -13.02 -30.14
N ARG A 516 -3.31 -13.10 -29.13
CA ARG A 516 -2.42 -12.03 -28.67
C ARG A 516 -0.99 -12.45 -28.97
N GLU A 517 -0.51 -12.14 -30.18
CA GLU A 517 0.86 -12.46 -30.61
C GLU A 517 1.92 -11.83 -29.69
N ASP A 518 1.62 -10.65 -29.12
CA ASP A 518 2.49 -9.95 -28.17
C ASP A 518 2.66 -10.70 -26.83
N LEU A 519 1.76 -11.66 -26.53
CA LEU A 519 1.81 -12.49 -25.33
C LEU A 519 2.37 -13.92 -25.59
N PHE A 520 3.12 -14.13 -26.69
CA PHE A 520 3.70 -15.45 -27.03
C PHE A 520 4.54 -16.04 -25.87
N TRP A 521 5.12 -15.22 -25.04
CA TRP A 521 5.93 -15.58 -23.87
C TRP A 521 5.09 -16.11 -22.68
N LEU A 522 3.78 -16.06 -22.74
CA LEU A 522 2.85 -16.57 -21.73
C LEU A 522 2.50 -18.06 -21.96
N ARG A 523 2.83 -18.59 -23.16
CA ARG A 523 2.54 -19.97 -23.59
C ARG A 523 3.47 -21.01 -22.95
#